data_0e43f10636a63a4c8e48f63f2c36d6f5
#
_entry.id   0e43f10636a63a4c8e48f63f2c36d6f5
#
_cell.length_a   1.000
_cell.length_b   1.000
_cell.length_c   1.000
_cell.angle_alpha   90.00
_cell.angle_beta   90.00
_cell.angle_gamma   90.00
#
_symmetry.space_group_name_H-M   'P 1'
#
loop_
_entity.id
_entity.type
_entity.pdbx_description
1 polymer ?
#
loop_
_entity_poly.entity_id
_entity_poly.type
_entity_poly.pdbx_seq_one_letter_code
_entity_poly.pdbx_strand_id
1 'polypeptide(L)'
;MTTQTLKTLAVAVAALALGGCTTLDPSPDLLAARSGYAAMANSTNPANAAERGQAQAALNKANAQLNGGDRATANQLAQIANLKVQNAQVVGDTADSASRLVATQNESISIAHAKGMSAAGVAAAAGAATSATQQQISDAQAAIAAAEARRKKALNVLKSFANVVEDKDGKLTISIGGETLFKVNSAKFGPSANQELTALSVYLELDPRPTVVEGHTDSTGKPEYNMKLSQERAKDVMNFLVAQGVSADRITSVGFGETRPIADNKTRAGRALNRRVDVVMVKAN
;
A
#
# COMPACT_ATOMS: atom_id res chain seq x y z
N MET A 1 46.83 16.22 -8.90
CA MET A 1 45.83 17.27 -9.15
C MET A 1 45.02 16.88 -10.36
N THR A 2 43.86 16.27 -10.16
CA THR A 2 42.87 16.03 -11.23
C THR A 2 41.50 16.28 -10.63
N THR A 3 40.95 17.40 -11.02
CA THR A 3 39.61 17.88 -10.67
C THR A 3 38.56 17.03 -11.35
N GLN A 4 37.81 16.23 -10.57
CA GLN A 4 36.58 15.63 -11.03
C GLN A 4 35.45 16.67 -10.99
N THR A 5 35.03 17.09 -12.17
CA THR A 5 33.84 17.90 -12.37
C THR A 5 32.59 17.10 -12.08
N LEU A 6 31.85 17.48 -11.03
CA LEU A 6 30.48 17.05 -10.80
C LEU A 6 29.61 17.49 -11.99
N LYS A 7 29.14 16.55 -12.78
CA LYS A 7 28.05 16.76 -13.74
C LYS A 7 26.74 16.69 -12.99
N THR A 8 26.21 17.84 -12.59
CA THR A 8 24.82 18.00 -12.19
C THR A 8 23.95 17.78 -13.42
N LEU A 9 23.29 16.63 -13.49
CA LEU A 9 22.28 16.36 -14.51
C LEU A 9 21.00 17.08 -14.08
N ALA A 10 20.82 18.30 -14.56
CA ALA A 10 19.53 18.99 -14.50
C ALA A 10 18.55 18.24 -15.42
N VAL A 11 17.60 17.51 -14.83
CA VAL A 11 16.45 16.97 -15.58
C VAL A 11 15.57 18.17 -15.93
N ALA A 12 15.75 18.68 -17.14
CA ALA A 12 14.87 19.67 -17.73
C ALA A 12 13.48 19.07 -17.90
N VAL A 13 12.53 19.54 -17.11
CA VAL A 13 11.10 19.35 -17.37
C VAL A 13 10.80 20.22 -18.59
N ALA A 14 10.81 19.60 -19.77
CA ALA A 14 10.38 20.25 -20.99
C ALA A 14 8.87 20.51 -20.89
N ALA A 15 8.51 21.73 -20.56
CA ALA A 15 7.16 22.24 -20.74
C ALA A 15 6.94 22.44 -22.26
N LEU A 16 6.36 21.48 -22.91
CA LEU A 16 5.79 21.65 -24.25
C LEU A 16 4.48 22.45 -24.12
N ALA A 17 4.60 23.77 -24.26
CA ALA A 17 3.47 24.65 -24.50
C ALA A 17 3.01 24.47 -25.95
N LEU A 18 1.93 23.75 -26.18
CA LEU A 18 1.16 23.80 -27.39
C LEU A 18 -0.33 23.78 -27.06
N GLY A 19 -0.98 24.91 -27.33
CA GLY A 19 -2.43 25.00 -27.67
C GLY A 19 -3.45 24.72 -26.58
N GLY A 20 -3.95 25.77 -25.90
CA GLY A 20 -5.38 25.91 -25.58
C GLY A 20 -6.13 24.90 -24.73
N CYS A 21 -5.48 24.02 -23.95
CA CYS A 21 -6.12 23.25 -22.90
C CYS A 21 -5.69 23.83 -21.54
N THR A 22 -6.63 24.21 -20.69
CA THR A 22 -6.37 24.52 -19.30
C THR A 22 -5.80 23.27 -18.63
N THR A 23 -4.47 23.19 -18.57
CA THR A 23 -3.79 22.12 -17.81
C THR A 23 -4.16 22.29 -16.34
N LEU A 24 -4.85 21.32 -15.81
CA LEU A 24 -5.18 21.30 -14.38
C LEU A 24 -3.87 21.21 -13.57
N ASP A 25 -3.70 22.10 -12.60
CA ASP A 25 -2.56 22.01 -11.69
C ASP A 25 -2.57 20.71 -10.89
N PRO A 26 -1.44 20.01 -10.79
CA PRO A 26 -1.33 18.79 -10.01
C PRO A 26 -1.55 19.07 -8.53
N SER A 27 -2.20 18.14 -7.82
CA SER A 27 -2.36 18.24 -6.37
C SER A 27 -1.02 18.12 -5.64
N PRO A 28 -0.93 18.61 -4.37
CA PRO A 28 0.25 18.44 -3.54
C PRO A 28 0.70 16.97 -3.42
N ASP A 29 -0.26 16.03 -3.29
CA ASP A 29 0.04 14.60 -3.24
C ASP A 29 0.65 14.09 -4.55
N LEU A 30 0.18 14.57 -5.71
CA LEU A 30 0.75 14.18 -7.00
C LEU A 30 2.17 14.74 -7.19
N LEU A 31 2.41 15.97 -6.75
CA LEU A 31 3.76 16.56 -6.76
C LEU A 31 4.71 15.78 -5.82
N ALA A 32 4.24 15.44 -4.62
CA ALA A 32 5.01 14.63 -3.67
C ALA A 32 5.32 13.24 -4.23
N ALA A 33 4.34 12.59 -4.87
CA ALA A 33 4.54 11.28 -5.51
C ALA A 33 5.56 11.36 -6.67
N ARG A 34 5.49 12.41 -7.51
CA ARG A 34 6.45 12.61 -8.60
C ARG A 34 7.87 12.82 -8.08
N SER A 35 8.05 13.69 -7.08
CA SER A 35 9.36 13.98 -6.50
C SER A 35 9.94 12.77 -5.77
N GLY A 36 9.13 12.08 -4.96
CA GLY A 36 9.54 10.86 -4.26
C GLY A 36 9.91 9.73 -5.22
N TYR A 37 9.13 9.54 -6.29
CA TYR A 37 9.48 8.55 -7.32
C TYR A 37 10.78 8.91 -8.04
N ALA A 38 10.99 10.16 -8.41
CA ALA A 38 12.22 10.61 -9.06
C ALA A 38 13.47 10.37 -8.18
N ALA A 39 13.34 10.53 -6.86
CA ALA A 39 14.43 10.28 -5.92
C ALA A 39 14.87 8.80 -5.89
N MET A 40 13.94 7.87 -6.09
CA MET A 40 14.25 6.44 -6.08
C MET A 40 14.35 5.80 -7.47
N ALA A 41 14.04 6.53 -8.55
CA ALA A 41 13.99 5.98 -9.91
C ALA A 41 15.32 5.36 -10.35
N ASN A 42 16.43 5.91 -9.88
CA ASN A 42 17.79 5.45 -10.18
C ASN A 42 18.31 4.41 -9.16
N SER A 43 17.51 4.01 -8.18
CA SER A 43 17.91 2.96 -7.23
C SER A 43 18.06 1.62 -7.95
N THR A 44 19.20 0.98 -7.78
CA THR A 44 19.47 -0.37 -8.29
C THR A 44 19.15 -1.46 -7.26
N ASN A 45 18.62 -1.09 -6.08
CA ASN A 45 18.29 -2.03 -5.03
C ASN A 45 17.19 -3.00 -5.50
N PRO A 46 17.45 -4.31 -5.60
CA PRO A 46 16.48 -5.28 -6.06
C PRO A 46 15.31 -5.48 -5.09
N ALA A 47 15.52 -5.19 -3.79
CA ALA A 47 14.53 -5.40 -2.74
C ALA A 47 13.26 -4.56 -2.94
N ASN A 48 13.34 -3.39 -3.57
CA ASN A 48 12.19 -2.51 -3.82
C ASN A 48 11.78 -2.46 -5.31
N ALA A 49 12.25 -3.38 -6.14
CA ALA A 49 11.99 -3.34 -7.59
C ALA A 49 10.49 -3.50 -7.92
N ALA A 50 9.81 -4.42 -7.22
CA ALA A 50 8.38 -4.65 -7.40
C ALA A 50 7.55 -3.43 -6.96
N GLU A 51 7.86 -2.87 -5.80
CA GLU A 51 7.20 -1.69 -5.22
C GLU A 51 7.41 -0.44 -6.10
N ARG A 52 8.62 -0.25 -6.65
CA ARG A 52 8.88 0.81 -7.64
C ARG A 52 8.00 0.67 -8.88
N GLY A 53 7.84 -0.55 -9.40
CA GLY A 53 6.96 -0.83 -10.53
C GLY A 53 5.51 -0.45 -10.23
N GLN A 54 5.01 -0.81 -9.05
CA GLN A 54 3.66 -0.46 -8.61
C GLN A 54 3.49 1.05 -8.38
N ALA A 55 4.48 1.72 -7.80
CA ALA A 55 4.49 3.16 -7.61
C ALA A 55 4.45 3.90 -8.95
N GLN A 56 5.23 3.46 -9.95
CA GLN A 56 5.21 4.00 -11.31
C GLN A 56 3.85 3.84 -11.96
N ALA A 57 3.25 2.65 -11.87
CA ALA A 57 1.94 2.38 -12.45
C ALA A 57 0.84 3.27 -11.82
N ALA A 58 0.86 3.45 -10.50
CA ALA A 58 -0.07 4.31 -9.80
C ALA A 58 0.11 5.79 -10.20
N LEU A 59 1.36 6.24 -10.32
CA LEU A 59 1.69 7.60 -10.75
C LEU A 59 1.22 7.88 -12.18
N ASN A 60 1.39 6.91 -13.09
CA ASN A 60 0.92 7.01 -14.47
C ASN A 60 -0.61 7.11 -14.53
N LYS A 61 -1.33 6.33 -13.72
CA LYS A 61 -2.80 6.42 -13.63
C LYS A 61 -3.27 7.80 -13.13
N ALA A 62 -2.65 8.33 -12.08
CA ALA A 62 -2.98 9.66 -11.55
C ALA A 62 -2.75 10.77 -12.59
N ASN A 63 -1.62 10.72 -13.32
CA ASN A 63 -1.30 11.65 -14.39
C ASN A 63 -2.29 11.55 -15.56
N ALA A 64 -2.70 10.35 -15.95
CA ALA A 64 -3.65 10.14 -17.03
C ALA A 64 -5.03 10.77 -16.70
N GLN A 65 -5.52 10.61 -15.49
CA GLN A 65 -6.79 11.22 -15.05
C GLN A 65 -6.71 12.74 -14.98
N LEU A 66 -5.59 13.29 -14.50
CA LEU A 66 -5.37 14.74 -14.48
C LEU A 66 -5.40 15.31 -15.91
N ASN A 67 -4.71 14.66 -16.84
CA ASN A 67 -4.66 15.06 -18.25
C ASN A 67 -6.03 14.89 -18.94
N GLY A 68 -6.83 13.91 -18.49
CA GLY A 68 -8.21 13.69 -18.95
C GLY A 68 -9.24 14.68 -18.38
N GLY A 69 -8.83 15.59 -17.48
CA GLY A 69 -9.70 16.61 -16.89
C GLY A 69 -10.46 16.15 -15.66
N ASP A 70 -10.34 14.89 -15.23
CA ASP A 70 -10.96 14.38 -13.99
C ASP A 70 -10.09 14.66 -12.78
N ARG A 71 -10.22 15.87 -12.24
CA ARG A 71 -9.44 16.33 -11.08
C ARG A 71 -9.75 15.55 -9.80
N ALA A 72 -11.00 15.14 -9.60
CA ALA A 72 -11.40 14.44 -8.39
C ALA A 72 -10.74 13.05 -8.32
N THR A 73 -10.87 12.27 -9.39
CA THR A 73 -10.23 10.96 -9.52
C THR A 73 -8.70 11.09 -9.55
N ALA A 74 -8.14 12.11 -10.21
CA ALA A 74 -6.71 12.35 -10.21
C ALA A 74 -6.15 12.61 -8.80
N ASN A 75 -6.84 13.37 -7.97
CA ASN A 75 -6.41 13.64 -6.59
C ASN A 75 -6.43 12.39 -5.71
N GLN A 76 -7.45 11.54 -5.83
CA GLN A 76 -7.51 10.27 -5.10
C GLN A 76 -6.39 9.32 -5.53
N LEU A 77 -6.18 9.19 -6.85
CA LEU A 77 -5.08 8.37 -7.38
C LEU A 77 -3.71 8.94 -7.04
N ALA A 78 -3.59 10.26 -6.90
CA ALA A 78 -2.35 10.91 -6.44
C ALA A 78 -2.01 10.54 -5.00
N GLN A 79 -3.00 10.47 -4.11
CA GLN A 79 -2.78 9.99 -2.74
C GLN A 79 -2.30 8.55 -2.72
N ILE A 80 -2.92 7.68 -3.53
CA ILE A 80 -2.50 6.28 -3.68
C ILE A 80 -1.08 6.18 -4.24
N ALA A 81 -0.76 6.95 -5.28
CA ALA A 81 0.58 6.99 -5.86
C ALA A 81 1.63 7.43 -4.84
N ASN A 82 1.33 8.46 -4.04
CA ASN A 82 2.22 8.94 -2.99
C ASN A 82 2.47 7.87 -1.91
N LEU A 83 1.43 7.14 -1.51
CA LEU A 83 1.57 6.04 -0.55
C LEU A 83 2.43 4.89 -1.11
N LYS A 84 2.24 4.50 -2.37
CA LYS A 84 3.07 3.46 -3.02
C LYS A 84 4.52 3.90 -3.17
N VAL A 85 4.78 5.17 -3.48
CA VAL A 85 6.13 5.75 -3.51
C VAL A 85 6.79 5.66 -2.13
N GLN A 86 6.09 6.06 -1.08
CA GLN A 86 6.59 5.99 0.29
C GLN A 86 6.86 4.55 0.73
N ASN A 87 6.01 3.59 0.34
CA ASN A 87 6.24 2.18 0.63
C ASN A 87 7.51 1.66 -0.05
N ALA A 88 7.68 1.94 -1.34
CA ALA A 88 8.88 1.54 -2.08
C ALA A 88 10.18 2.13 -1.49
N GLN A 89 10.14 3.36 -0.99
CA GLN A 89 11.27 3.98 -0.29
C GLN A 89 11.64 3.22 0.97
N VAL A 90 10.65 2.86 1.80
CA VAL A 90 10.92 2.13 3.07
C VAL A 90 11.46 0.73 2.83
N VAL A 91 10.91 0.01 1.86
CA VAL A 91 11.44 -1.33 1.53
C VAL A 91 12.91 -1.21 1.11
N GLY A 92 13.25 -0.19 0.32
CA GLY A 92 14.64 0.10 -0.04
C GLY A 92 15.52 0.44 1.17
N ASP A 93 15.10 1.39 1.99
CA ASP A 93 15.85 1.87 3.16
C ASP A 93 16.04 0.75 4.21
N THR A 94 15.03 -0.11 4.41
CA THR A 94 15.11 -1.25 5.32
C THR A 94 16.13 -2.29 4.84
N ALA A 95 16.12 -2.60 3.54
CA ALA A 95 17.07 -3.53 2.95
C ALA A 95 18.52 -2.98 2.98
N ASP A 96 18.69 -1.70 2.72
CA ASP A 96 20.01 -1.03 2.80
C ASP A 96 20.54 -1.01 4.24
N SER A 97 19.67 -0.76 5.22
CA SER A 97 20.02 -0.79 6.64
C SER A 97 20.45 -2.19 7.08
N ALA A 98 19.71 -3.22 6.68
CA ALA A 98 20.06 -4.63 6.96
C ALA A 98 21.41 -5.01 6.33
N SER A 99 21.67 -4.58 5.10
CA SER A 99 22.93 -4.85 4.40
C SER A 99 24.12 -4.16 5.08
N ARG A 100 23.96 -2.92 5.54
CA ARG A 100 24.99 -2.20 6.31
C ARG A 100 25.28 -2.86 7.65
N LEU A 101 24.26 -3.39 8.33
CA LEU A 101 24.38 -4.15 9.57
C LEU A 101 25.31 -5.35 9.42
N VAL A 102 25.03 -6.18 8.41
CA VAL A 102 25.84 -7.37 8.10
C VAL A 102 27.28 -6.98 7.74
N ALA A 103 27.46 -5.92 6.96
CA ALA A 103 28.79 -5.43 6.59
C ALA A 103 29.58 -4.95 7.80
N THR A 104 28.98 -4.14 8.68
CA THR A 104 29.63 -3.62 9.89
C THR A 104 29.98 -4.75 10.88
N GLN A 105 29.12 -5.75 11.00
CA GLN A 105 29.35 -6.92 11.85
C GLN A 105 30.51 -7.76 11.32
N ASN A 106 30.58 -8.00 10.00
CA ASN A 106 31.67 -8.72 9.36
C ASN A 106 33.01 -7.97 9.47
N GLU A 107 32.98 -6.64 9.30
CA GLU A 107 34.15 -5.80 9.46
C GLU A 107 34.68 -5.83 10.90
N SER A 108 33.77 -5.73 11.91
CA SER A 108 34.14 -5.83 13.32
C SER A 108 34.79 -7.17 13.66
N ILE A 109 34.25 -8.27 13.12
CA ILE A 109 34.82 -9.62 13.29
C ILE A 109 36.19 -9.72 12.61
N SER A 110 36.36 -9.17 11.40
CA SER A 110 37.66 -9.23 10.68
C SER A 110 38.73 -8.40 11.37
N ILE A 111 38.40 -7.23 11.91
CA ILE A 111 39.31 -6.39 12.69
C ILE A 111 39.74 -7.06 14.00
N ALA A 112 38.82 -7.73 14.70
CA ALA A 112 39.12 -8.49 15.90
C ALA A 112 40.05 -9.66 15.64
N HIS A 113 39.90 -10.37 14.52
CA HIS A 113 40.78 -11.44 14.09
C HIS A 113 42.17 -10.95 13.64
N ALA A 114 42.24 -9.82 12.92
CA ALA A 114 43.49 -9.27 12.40
C ALA A 114 44.40 -8.64 13.44
N LYS A 115 43.85 -8.20 14.59
CA LYS A 115 44.60 -7.41 15.58
C LYS A 115 45.14 -8.19 16.81
N GLY A 116 44.81 -9.47 17.01
CA GLY A 116 45.27 -10.22 18.19
C GLY A 116 45.05 -9.44 19.50
N MET A 117 43.85 -8.93 19.70
CA MET A 117 43.56 -7.78 20.56
C MET A 117 43.78 -8.05 22.03
N SER A 118 44.44 -7.08 22.74
CA SER A 118 44.49 -6.97 24.20
C SER A 118 43.08 -6.70 24.82
N ALA A 119 42.87 -7.00 26.09
CA ALA A 119 41.61 -6.81 26.82
C ALA A 119 41.03 -5.38 26.67
N ALA A 120 41.87 -4.35 26.60
CA ALA A 120 41.46 -2.96 26.38
C ALA A 120 40.92 -2.71 24.99
N GLY A 121 41.42 -3.39 23.97
CA GLY A 121 40.91 -3.31 22.61
C GLY A 121 39.57 -4.01 22.44
N VAL A 122 39.33 -5.10 23.15
CA VAL A 122 38.02 -5.77 23.20
C VAL A 122 36.98 -4.89 23.87
N ALA A 123 37.32 -4.18 24.95
CA ALA A 123 36.43 -3.24 25.63
C ALA A 123 36.04 -2.04 24.76
N ALA A 124 37.00 -1.49 23.99
CA ALA A 124 36.72 -0.39 23.04
C ALA A 124 35.85 -0.86 21.87
N ALA A 125 36.07 -2.07 21.36
CA ALA A 125 35.21 -2.67 20.32
C ALA A 125 33.81 -2.99 20.84
N ALA A 126 33.69 -3.44 22.10
CA ALA A 126 32.39 -3.65 22.75
C ALA A 126 31.60 -2.33 22.95
N GLY A 127 32.29 -1.24 23.35
CA GLY A 127 31.68 0.08 23.46
C GLY A 127 31.19 0.63 22.11
N ALA A 128 31.96 0.45 21.03
CA ALA A 128 31.54 0.80 19.67
C ALA A 128 30.37 -0.06 19.18
N ALA A 129 30.38 -1.35 19.51
CA ALA A 129 29.27 -2.25 19.19
C ALA A 129 27.98 -1.86 19.93
N THR A 130 28.09 -1.39 21.20
CA THR A 130 26.93 -0.93 21.98
C THR A 130 26.32 0.34 21.40
N SER A 131 27.13 1.32 20.99
CA SER A 131 26.64 2.54 20.35
C SER A 131 26.02 2.27 18.98
N ALA A 132 26.61 1.39 18.17
CA ALA A 132 26.05 0.95 16.91
C ALA A 132 24.69 0.25 17.11
N THR A 133 24.58 -0.62 18.12
CA THR A 133 23.33 -1.29 18.46
C THR A 133 22.25 -0.29 18.91
N GLN A 134 22.62 0.71 19.71
CA GLN A 134 21.70 1.77 20.14
C GLN A 134 21.18 2.60 18.96
N GLN A 135 22.06 2.94 18.01
CA GLN A 135 21.63 3.63 16.77
C GLN A 135 20.66 2.77 15.95
N GLN A 136 20.94 1.48 15.83
CA GLN A 136 20.08 0.52 15.12
C GLN A 136 18.68 0.42 15.75
N ILE A 137 18.61 0.38 17.07
CA ILE A 137 17.33 0.39 17.80
C ILE A 137 16.57 1.69 17.51
N SER A 138 17.25 2.83 17.56
CA SER A 138 16.65 4.13 17.23
C SER A 138 16.11 4.18 15.80
N ASP A 139 16.89 3.70 14.82
CA ASP A 139 16.50 3.67 13.40
C ASP A 139 15.32 2.72 13.17
N ALA A 140 15.32 1.55 13.84
CA ALA A 140 14.20 0.61 13.79
C ALA A 140 12.92 1.20 14.40
N GLN A 141 13.02 1.90 15.53
CA GLN A 141 11.88 2.60 16.15
C GLN A 141 11.33 3.69 15.24
N ALA A 142 12.19 4.47 14.60
CA ALA A 142 11.79 5.50 13.62
C ALA A 142 11.10 4.87 12.40
N ALA A 143 11.59 3.73 11.91
CA ALA A 143 10.97 3.00 10.80
C ALA A 143 9.59 2.45 11.17
N ILE A 144 9.42 1.91 12.37
CA ILE A 144 8.13 1.45 12.88
C ILE A 144 7.13 2.61 12.97
N ALA A 145 7.52 3.73 13.56
CA ALA A 145 6.67 4.92 13.68
C ALA A 145 6.25 5.45 12.29
N ALA A 146 7.16 5.46 11.33
CA ALA A 146 6.88 5.84 9.96
C ALA A 146 5.91 4.87 9.25
N ALA A 147 6.05 3.56 9.47
CA ALA A 147 5.14 2.55 8.94
C ALA A 147 3.73 2.69 9.52
N GLU A 148 3.59 2.93 10.82
CA GLU A 148 2.31 3.18 11.47
C GLU A 148 1.63 4.46 10.95
N ALA A 149 2.39 5.54 10.76
CA ALA A 149 1.88 6.78 10.18
C ALA A 149 1.34 6.56 8.76
N ARG A 150 2.03 5.75 7.95
CA ARG A 150 1.58 5.39 6.59
C ARG A 150 0.31 4.54 6.63
N ARG A 151 0.26 3.52 7.49
CA ARG A 151 -0.94 2.70 7.67
C ARG A 151 -2.13 3.55 8.06
N LYS A 152 -1.96 4.49 9.00
CA LYS A 152 -3.01 5.44 9.40
C LYS A 152 -3.46 6.33 8.23
N LYS A 153 -2.53 6.82 7.42
CA LYS A 153 -2.84 7.65 6.23
C LYS A 153 -3.61 6.82 5.20
N ALA A 154 -3.20 5.59 4.91
CA ALA A 154 -3.91 4.69 3.99
C ALA A 154 -5.33 4.37 4.49
N LEU A 155 -5.49 4.15 5.80
CA LEU A 155 -6.79 3.92 6.41
C LEU A 155 -7.73 5.13 6.26
N ASN A 156 -7.21 6.35 6.37
CA ASN A 156 -8.00 7.56 6.16
C ASN A 156 -8.49 7.69 4.70
N VAL A 157 -7.70 7.26 3.72
CA VAL A 157 -8.15 7.19 2.33
C VAL A 157 -9.30 6.20 2.18
N LEU A 158 -9.21 5.02 2.79
CA LEU A 158 -10.29 4.03 2.75
C LEU A 158 -11.58 4.56 3.37
N LYS A 159 -11.52 5.30 4.47
CA LYS A 159 -12.68 5.88 5.14
C LYS A 159 -13.45 6.88 4.27
N SER A 160 -12.90 7.37 3.17
CA SER A 160 -13.61 8.29 2.26
C SER A 160 -14.66 7.59 1.37
N PHE A 161 -14.57 6.27 1.18
CA PHE A 161 -15.49 5.51 0.34
C PHE A 161 -15.96 4.16 0.93
N ALA A 162 -15.36 3.73 2.03
CA ALA A 162 -15.67 2.48 2.72
C ALA A 162 -16.07 2.75 4.17
N ASN A 163 -16.97 1.91 4.71
CA ASN A 163 -17.23 1.88 6.14
C ASN A 163 -16.15 1.04 6.83
N VAL A 164 -15.40 1.65 7.74
CA VAL A 164 -14.29 1.02 8.45
C VAL A 164 -14.61 0.92 9.94
N VAL A 165 -14.70 -0.30 10.43
CA VAL A 165 -15.02 -0.59 11.84
C VAL A 165 -13.91 -1.47 12.41
N GLU A 166 -13.36 -1.05 13.54
CA GLU A 166 -12.44 -1.85 14.36
C GLU A 166 -13.18 -2.21 15.65
N ASP A 167 -13.25 -3.50 15.95
CA ASP A 167 -13.87 -3.97 17.19
C ASP A 167 -12.86 -3.97 18.36
N LYS A 168 -13.36 -4.24 19.56
CA LYS A 168 -12.57 -4.29 20.79
C LYS A 168 -11.49 -5.38 20.81
N ASP A 169 -11.61 -6.39 19.96
CA ASP A 169 -10.66 -7.48 19.84
C ASP A 169 -9.58 -7.18 18.78
N GLY A 170 -9.62 -5.98 18.18
CA GLY A 170 -8.67 -5.51 17.16
C GLY A 170 -8.93 -6.08 15.77
N LYS A 171 -10.08 -6.74 15.56
CA LYS A 171 -10.52 -7.16 14.22
C LYS A 171 -10.97 -5.93 13.45
N LEU A 172 -10.39 -5.71 12.28
CA LEU A 172 -10.75 -4.61 11.41
C LEU A 172 -11.62 -5.11 10.25
N THR A 173 -12.76 -4.49 10.04
CA THR A 173 -13.67 -4.77 8.92
C THR A 173 -13.80 -3.52 8.06
N ILE A 174 -13.50 -3.68 6.77
CA ILE A 174 -13.64 -2.64 5.74
C ILE A 174 -14.76 -3.08 4.81
N SER A 175 -15.91 -2.38 4.89
CA SER A 175 -17.11 -2.70 4.10
C SER A 175 -17.23 -1.74 2.92
N ILE A 176 -17.26 -2.29 1.70
CA ILE A 176 -17.42 -1.52 0.45
C ILE A 176 -18.76 -1.90 -0.17
N GLY A 177 -19.54 -0.91 -0.56
CA GLY A 177 -20.85 -1.13 -1.20
C GLY A 177 -20.73 -1.89 -2.53
N GLY A 178 -21.62 -2.88 -2.72
CA GLY A 178 -21.60 -3.70 -3.95
C GLY A 178 -21.90 -2.89 -5.22
N GLU A 179 -22.66 -1.81 -5.12
CA GLU A 179 -22.97 -0.90 -6.26
C GLU A 179 -21.75 -0.10 -6.69
N THR A 180 -20.82 0.15 -5.78
CA THR A 180 -19.55 0.83 -6.05
C THR A 180 -18.57 -0.09 -6.76
N LEU A 181 -18.52 -1.36 -6.34
CA LEU A 181 -17.57 -2.33 -6.88
C LEU A 181 -18.05 -3.01 -8.15
N PHE A 182 -19.34 -3.30 -8.29
CA PHE A 182 -19.85 -4.18 -9.34
C PHE A 182 -20.96 -3.54 -10.17
N LYS A 183 -21.05 -3.99 -11.42
CA LYS A 183 -22.24 -3.76 -12.24
C LYS A 183 -23.44 -4.48 -11.65
N VAL A 184 -24.63 -3.95 -11.89
CA VAL A 184 -25.89 -4.54 -11.39
C VAL A 184 -26.00 -6.01 -11.73
N ASN A 185 -26.37 -6.85 -10.77
CA ASN A 185 -26.54 -8.30 -10.88
C ASN A 185 -25.34 -9.02 -11.52
N SER A 186 -24.12 -8.56 -11.26
CA SER A 186 -22.90 -9.10 -11.86
C SER A 186 -21.75 -9.14 -10.85
N ALA A 187 -20.77 -10.00 -11.10
CA ALA A 187 -19.46 -9.97 -10.48
C ALA A 187 -18.45 -9.11 -11.28
N LYS A 188 -18.83 -8.60 -12.46
CA LYS A 188 -17.93 -7.72 -13.24
C LYS A 188 -17.80 -6.37 -12.56
N PHE A 189 -16.57 -5.91 -12.43
CA PHE A 189 -16.25 -4.62 -11.82
C PHE A 189 -16.91 -3.44 -12.54
N GLY A 190 -17.37 -2.49 -11.76
CA GLY A 190 -17.84 -1.18 -12.19
C GLY A 190 -16.67 -0.21 -12.44
N PRO A 191 -16.98 1.01 -12.89
CA PRO A 191 -15.94 2.01 -13.24
C PRO A 191 -15.08 2.44 -12.04
N SER A 192 -15.65 2.54 -10.85
CA SER A 192 -14.95 2.98 -9.63
C SER A 192 -14.12 1.88 -8.96
N ALA A 193 -14.42 0.62 -9.22
CA ALA A 193 -13.86 -0.54 -8.52
C ALA A 193 -12.32 -0.56 -8.52
N ASN A 194 -11.71 -0.27 -9.66
CA ASN A 194 -10.25 -0.26 -9.78
C ASN A 194 -9.57 0.71 -8.79
N GLN A 195 -10.16 1.87 -8.60
CA GLN A 195 -9.63 2.90 -7.71
C GLN A 195 -9.75 2.47 -6.25
N GLU A 196 -10.93 2.00 -5.84
CA GLU A 196 -11.21 1.60 -4.46
C GLU A 196 -10.42 0.36 -4.06
N LEU A 197 -10.38 -0.65 -4.92
CA LEU A 197 -9.61 -1.86 -4.69
C LEU A 197 -8.08 -1.61 -4.72
N THR A 198 -7.61 -0.64 -5.51
CA THR A 198 -6.20 -0.23 -5.46
C THR A 198 -5.86 0.47 -4.14
N ALA A 199 -6.75 1.33 -3.61
CA ALA A 199 -6.54 1.94 -2.29
C ALA A 199 -6.53 0.89 -1.18
N LEU A 200 -7.43 -0.10 -1.27
CA LEU A 200 -7.49 -1.22 -0.34
C LEU A 200 -6.22 -2.07 -0.40
N SER A 201 -5.68 -2.38 -1.60
CA SER A 201 -4.44 -3.15 -1.73
C SER A 201 -3.26 -2.46 -1.05
N VAL A 202 -3.13 -1.14 -1.20
CA VAL A 202 -2.08 -0.35 -0.50
C VAL A 202 -2.18 -0.50 1.01
N TYR A 203 -3.41 -0.43 1.57
CA TYR A 203 -3.58 -0.63 3.00
C TYR A 203 -3.21 -2.05 3.42
N LEU A 204 -3.66 -3.07 2.68
CA LEU A 204 -3.36 -4.46 2.97
C LEU A 204 -1.86 -4.79 2.85
N GLU A 205 -1.12 -4.14 1.96
CA GLU A 205 0.34 -4.27 1.89
C GLU A 205 1.03 -3.75 3.18
N LEU A 206 0.47 -2.70 3.78
CA LEU A 206 0.98 -2.09 5.03
C LEU A 206 0.50 -2.80 6.30
N ASP A 207 -0.47 -3.71 6.17
CA ASP A 207 -1.05 -4.46 7.28
C ASP A 207 -0.89 -5.97 7.05
N PRO A 208 0.02 -6.66 7.75
CA PRO A 208 0.37 -8.06 7.46
C PRO A 208 -0.65 -9.08 7.96
N ARG A 209 -1.74 -8.63 8.59
CA ARG A 209 -2.74 -9.54 9.19
C ARG A 209 -3.40 -10.46 8.17
N PRO A 210 -3.75 -11.69 8.54
CA PRO A 210 -4.59 -12.57 7.73
C PRO A 210 -5.90 -11.89 7.38
N THR A 211 -6.32 -12.03 6.14
CA THR A 211 -7.45 -11.30 5.55
C THR A 211 -8.46 -12.25 4.93
N VAL A 212 -9.74 -12.02 5.20
CA VAL A 212 -10.85 -12.73 4.58
C VAL A 212 -11.70 -11.74 3.80
N VAL A 213 -11.93 -12.00 2.52
CA VAL A 213 -12.86 -11.24 1.68
C VAL A 213 -14.22 -11.92 1.72
N GLU A 214 -15.21 -11.27 2.30
CA GLU A 214 -16.56 -11.79 2.49
C GLU A 214 -17.53 -11.10 1.51
N GLY A 215 -18.23 -11.90 0.68
CA GLY A 215 -19.24 -11.39 -0.25
C GLY A 215 -20.64 -11.55 0.34
N HIS A 216 -21.47 -10.50 0.18
CA HIS A 216 -22.85 -10.47 0.65
C HIS A 216 -23.81 -9.96 -0.41
N THR A 217 -25.07 -10.43 -0.36
CA THR A 217 -26.19 -9.95 -1.17
C THR A 217 -27.32 -9.44 -0.28
N ASP A 218 -28.27 -8.77 -0.87
CA ASP A 218 -29.60 -8.64 -0.28
C ASP A 218 -30.42 -9.92 -0.46
N SER A 219 -31.64 -9.96 0.05
CA SER A 219 -32.55 -11.10 -0.03
C SER A 219 -33.36 -11.16 -1.34
N THR A 220 -32.99 -10.40 -2.36
CA THR A 220 -33.70 -10.41 -3.65
C THR A 220 -33.20 -11.56 -4.50
N GLY A 221 -34.11 -12.41 -4.98
CA GLY A 221 -33.80 -13.54 -5.85
C GLY A 221 -33.76 -14.89 -5.13
N LYS A 222 -33.11 -15.88 -5.74
CA LYS A 222 -33.01 -17.23 -5.16
C LYS A 222 -31.76 -17.32 -4.26
N PRO A 223 -31.87 -17.96 -3.07
CA PRO A 223 -30.74 -18.11 -2.16
C PRO A 223 -29.50 -18.76 -2.80
N GLU A 224 -29.70 -19.77 -3.65
CA GLU A 224 -28.58 -20.45 -4.33
C GLU A 224 -27.86 -19.53 -5.32
N TYR A 225 -28.61 -18.67 -6.03
CA TYR A 225 -28.04 -17.66 -6.90
C TYR A 225 -27.26 -16.61 -6.10
N ASN A 226 -27.83 -16.14 -4.99
CA ASN A 226 -27.19 -15.16 -4.10
C ASN A 226 -25.90 -15.71 -3.48
N MET A 227 -25.90 -16.98 -3.09
CA MET A 227 -24.71 -17.67 -2.59
C MET A 227 -23.59 -17.69 -3.65
N LYS A 228 -23.93 -18.13 -4.88
CA LYS A 228 -22.97 -18.19 -5.98
C LYS A 228 -22.45 -16.80 -6.36
N LEU A 229 -23.32 -15.81 -6.51
CA LEU A 229 -22.95 -14.44 -6.86
C LEU A 229 -22.03 -13.81 -5.81
N SER A 230 -22.32 -14.01 -4.52
CA SER A 230 -21.48 -13.49 -3.43
C SER A 230 -20.10 -14.14 -3.42
N GLN A 231 -20.02 -15.47 -3.69
CA GLN A 231 -18.74 -16.18 -3.80
C GLN A 231 -17.90 -15.70 -4.99
N GLU A 232 -18.52 -15.49 -6.14
CA GLU A 232 -17.84 -14.98 -7.33
C GLU A 232 -17.30 -13.57 -7.06
N ARG A 233 -18.10 -12.68 -6.46
CA ARG A 233 -17.68 -11.32 -6.10
C ARG A 233 -16.51 -11.29 -5.13
N ALA A 234 -16.58 -12.09 -4.07
CA ALA A 234 -15.49 -12.18 -3.09
C ALA A 234 -14.20 -12.69 -3.73
N LYS A 235 -14.31 -13.71 -4.59
CA LYS A 235 -13.17 -14.28 -5.32
C LYS A 235 -12.54 -13.28 -6.29
N ASP A 236 -13.34 -12.50 -7.03
CA ASP A 236 -12.84 -11.52 -7.98
C ASP A 236 -12.13 -10.37 -7.25
N VAL A 237 -12.65 -9.91 -6.12
CA VAL A 237 -11.97 -8.93 -5.26
C VAL A 237 -10.65 -9.50 -4.74
N MET A 238 -10.63 -10.71 -4.20
CA MET A 238 -9.39 -11.37 -3.75
C MET A 238 -8.36 -11.46 -4.88
N ASN A 239 -8.76 -11.93 -6.07
CA ASN A 239 -7.87 -12.05 -7.22
C ASN A 239 -7.31 -10.69 -7.63
N PHE A 240 -8.12 -9.62 -7.60
CA PHE A 240 -7.66 -8.28 -7.88
C PHE A 240 -6.60 -7.83 -6.87
N LEU A 241 -6.85 -8.04 -5.58
CA LEU A 241 -5.91 -7.65 -4.52
C LEU A 241 -4.58 -8.40 -4.62
N VAL A 242 -4.62 -9.70 -4.92
CA VAL A 242 -3.41 -10.50 -5.19
C VAL A 242 -2.65 -9.98 -6.42
N ALA A 243 -3.36 -9.64 -7.50
CA ALA A 243 -2.74 -9.03 -8.68
C ALA A 243 -2.15 -7.63 -8.42
N GLN A 244 -2.58 -6.95 -7.33
CA GLN A 244 -1.99 -5.67 -6.90
C GLN A 244 -0.82 -5.83 -5.91
N GLY A 245 -0.45 -7.07 -5.51
CA GLY A 245 0.70 -7.34 -4.66
C GLY A 245 0.37 -7.85 -3.25
N VAL A 246 -0.92 -8.00 -2.90
CA VAL A 246 -1.28 -8.64 -1.63
C VAL A 246 -0.91 -10.12 -1.69
N SER A 247 -0.17 -10.61 -0.69
CA SER A 247 0.30 -12.00 -0.65
C SER A 247 -0.85 -13.01 -0.60
N ALA A 248 -0.83 -14.00 -1.51
CA ALA A 248 -1.92 -14.96 -1.69
C ALA A 248 -2.07 -15.94 -0.52
N ASP A 249 -1.02 -16.16 0.26
CA ASP A 249 -0.99 -17.05 1.42
C ASP A 249 -1.76 -16.51 2.64
N ARG A 250 -1.99 -15.19 2.68
CA ARG A 250 -2.69 -14.54 3.79
C ARG A 250 -4.08 -14.00 3.45
N ILE A 251 -4.57 -14.20 2.22
CA ILE A 251 -5.88 -13.73 1.81
C ILE A 251 -6.75 -14.88 1.30
N THR A 252 -7.99 -14.93 1.77
CA THR A 252 -8.98 -15.93 1.35
C THR A 252 -10.29 -15.24 0.98
N SER A 253 -11.20 -15.95 0.31
CA SER A 253 -12.52 -15.44 -0.06
C SER A 253 -13.64 -16.39 0.30
N VAL A 254 -14.77 -15.86 0.73
CA VAL A 254 -15.99 -16.62 1.06
C VAL A 254 -17.24 -15.83 0.69
N GLY A 255 -18.24 -16.50 0.14
CA GLY A 255 -19.57 -15.94 -0.12
C GLY A 255 -20.55 -16.36 0.98
N PHE A 256 -21.36 -15.42 1.45
CA PHE A 256 -22.41 -15.66 2.42
C PHE A 256 -23.82 -15.46 1.85
N GLY A 257 -23.94 -15.06 0.58
CA GLY A 257 -25.24 -14.72 0.00
C GLY A 257 -25.99 -13.72 0.88
N GLU A 258 -27.26 -14.00 1.14
CA GLU A 258 -28.15 -13.18 1.95
C GLU A 258 -28.18 -13.54 3.45
N THR A 259 -27.36 -14.52 3.89
CA THR A 259 -27.45 -15.13 5.24
C THR A 259 -26.93 -14.24 6.37
N ARG A 260 -26.18 -13.18 6.05
CA ARG A 260 -25.60 -12.26 7.04
C ARG A 260 -26.00 -10.79 6.77
N PRO A 261 -27.29 -10.44 6.92
CA PRO A 261 -27.75 -9.07 6.71
C PRO A 261 -27.26 -8.15 7.85
N ILE A 262 -26.91 -6.90 7.51
CA ILE A 262 -26.56 -5.84 8.48
C ILE A 262 -27.68 -4.78 8.56
N ALA A 263 -28.68 -4.85 7.68
CA ALA A 263 -29.80 -3.93 7.63
C ALA A 263 -31.08 -4.63 7.17
N ASP A 264 -32.23 -3.96 7.33
CA ASP A 264 -33.53 -4.53 6.97
C ASP A 264 -33.70 -4.70 5.45
N ASN A 265 -33.82 -5.94 4.99
CA ASN A 265 -34.04 -6.29 3.58
C ASN A 265 -35.39 -5.82 3.01
N LYS A 266 -36.37 -5.44 3.86
CA LYS A 266 -37.66 -4.92 3.41
C LYS A 266 -37.51 -3.53 2.80
N THR A 267 -36.54 -2.74 3.23
CA THR A 267 -36.31 -1.39 2.72
C THR A 267 -35.30 -1.38 1.57
N ARG A 268 -35.44 -0.42 0.63
CA ARG A 268 -34.46 -0.23 -0.46
C ARG A 268 -33.08 0.15 0.10
N ALA A 269 -33.06 1.03 1.11
CA ALA A 269 -31.82 1.45 1.76
C ALA A 269 -31.11 0.28 2.46
N GLY A 270 -31.86 -0.54 3.21
CA GLY A 270 -31.28 -1.71 3.89
C GLY A 270 -30.73 -2.76 2.91
N ARG A 271 -31.44 -3.02 1.81
CA ARG A 271 -30.91 -3.90 0.76
C ARG A 271 -29.62 -3.37 0.15
N ALA A 272 -29.51 -2.05 -0.06
CA ALA A 272 -28.26 -1.44 -0.57
C ALA A 272 -27.09 -1.66 0.39
N LEU A 273 -27.30 -1.57 1.70
CA LEU A 273 -26.30 -1.85 2.73
C LEU A 273 -25.93 -3.35 2.79
N ASN A 274 -26.89 -4.25 2.54
CA ASN A 274 -26.63 -5.68 2.54
C ASN A 274 -25.82 -6.14 1.31
N ARG A 275 -25.95 -5.46 0.16
CA ARG A 275 -25.13 -5.69 -1.04
C ARG A 275 -23.75 -5.08 -0.82
N ARG A 276 -22.82 -5.83 -0.26
CA ARG A 276 -21.48 -5.35 0.10
C ARG A 276 -20.41 -6.44 -0.04
N VAL A 277 -19.17 -6.00 -0.02
CA VAL A 277 -18.02 -6.86 0.25
C VAL A 277 -17.34 -6.35 1.51
N ASP A 278 -17.15 -7.23 2.47
CA ASP A 278 -16.42 -6.98 3.69
C ASP A 278 -15.00 -7.57 3.56
N VAL A 279 -14.00 -6.76 3.85
CA VAL A 279 -12.61 -7.22 3.96
C VAL A 279 -12.24 -7.21 5.44
N VAL A 280 -12.10 -8.41 5.97
CA VAL A 280 -11.97 -8.68 7.41
C VAL A 280 -10.54 -9.08 7.72
N MET A 281 -9.87 -8.29 8.54
CA MET A 281 -8.54 -8.59 9.06
C MET A 281 -8.64 -9.01 10.52
N VAL A 282 -8.15 -10.20 10.82
CA VAL A 282 -8.12 -10.73 12.19
C VAL A 282 -6.76 -10.48 12.83
N LYS A 283 -6.74 -10.30 14.16
CA LYS A 283 -5.48 -10.18 14.89
C LYS A 283 -4.65 -11.46 14.66
N ALA A 284 -3.38 -11.29 14.33
CA ALA A 284 -2.46 -12.42 14.35
C ALA A 284 -2.32 -12.92 15.80
N ASN A 285 -2.54 -14.22 15.98
CA ASN A 285 -2.33 -14.88 17.29
C ASN A 285 -0.85 -14.87 17.66
#